data_7dc0754249e7d820b8f440803cfc7540
#
_entry.id   7dc0754249e7d820b8f440803cfc7540
#
_cell.length_a   1.000
_cell.length_b   1.000
_cell.length_c   1.000
_cell.angle_alpha   90.00
_cell.angle_beta   90.00
_cell.angle_gamma   90.00
#
_symmetry.space_group_name_H-M   'P 1'
#
loop_
_entity.id
_entity.type
_entity.pdbx_description
1 polymer ?
#
loop_
_entity_poly.entity_id
_entity_poly.type
_entity_poly.pdbx_seq_one_letter_code
_entity_poly.pdbx_strand_id
1 'polypeptide(L)'
;MKNVKKLHNNWNLNLINVIKLSYCSKIEYIYLQIVKKNLIILKILKKYNFINNFKFISDKIIIIYFLYRNTKKIWLNLKLMYKSSHYFYLDTYTLRRFYKYELKRLFFLLTDRGIIDHHLALKKNIGGKLYFILY
;
A
#
# COMPACT_ATOMS: atom_id res chain seq x y z
N MET A 1 14.06 -13.82 -21.45
CA MET A 1 12.66 -13.89 -20.95
C MET A 1 12.67 -13.80 -19.44
N LYS A 2 12.28 -12.66 -18.91
CA LYS A 2 12.25 -12.47 -17.46
C LYS A 2 10.96 -13.06 -16.91
N ASN A 3 11.09 -13.93 -15.93
CA ASN A 3 10.04 -14.78 -15.35
C ASN A 3 8.78 -14.01 -14.97
N VAL A 4 7.71 -14.24 -15.72
CA VAL A 4 6.36 -13.87 -15.33
C VAL A 4 5.91 -14.85 -14.24
N LYS A 5 6.06 -14.50 -12.99
CA LYS A 5 5.47 -15.29 -11.90
C LYS A 5 3.98 -14.98 -11.82
N LYS A 6 3.17 -15.92 -12.32
CA LYS A 6 1.75 -15.98 -12.08
C LYS A 6 1.55 -16.32 -10.59
N LEU A 7 1.25 -15.33 -9.77
CA LEU A 7 1.01 -15.53 -8.34
C LEU A 7 -0.46 -15.84 -8.11
N HIS A 8 -0.72 -17.05 -7.58
CA HIS A 8 -2.06 -17.57 -7.30
C HIS A 8 -2.64 -17.02 -5.98
N ASN A 9 -3.88 -16.61 -6.05
CA ASN A 9 -5.03 -16.79 -5.16
C ASN A 9 -4.86 -16.76 -3.63
N ASN A 10 -4.51 -15.62 -3.01
CA ASN A 10 -4.98 -15.31 -1.66
C ASN A 10 -5.08 -13.79 -1.45
N TRP A 11 -6.31 -13.33 -1.43
CA TRP A 11 -6.75 -12.06 -2.02
C TRP A 11 -6.66 -10.81 -1.15
N ASN A 12 -6.54 -10.88 0.18
CA ASN A 12 -6.72 -9.71 1.02
C ASN A 12 -5.49 -9.26 1.85
N LEU A 13 -4.61 -10.17 2.19
CA LEU A 13 -3.36 -9.87 2.89
C LEU A 13 -2.18 -9.78 1.93
N ASN A 14 -2.37 -10.24 0.70
CA ASN A 14 -1.28 -10.61 -0.17
C ASN A 14 -0.88 -9.53 -1.19
N LEU A 15 -1.73 -8.55 -1.49
CA LEU A 15 -1.36 -7.53 -2.47
C LEU A 15 -0.05 -6.83 -2.09
N ILE A 16 0.03 -6.33 -0.89
CA ILE A 16 1.19 -5.61 -0.39
C ILE A 16 2.41 -6.54 -0.30
N ASN A 17 2.23 -7.76 0.19
CA ASN A 17 3.31 -8.74 0.27
C ASN A 17 3.78 -9.18 -1.11
N VAL A 18 2.87 -9.41 -2.04
CA VAL A 18 3.18 -9.75 -3.43
C VAL A 18 3.96 -8.62 -4.11
N ILE A 19 3.51 -7.40 -3.96
CA ILE A 19 4.20 -6.23 -4.50
C ILE A 19 5.59 -6.11 -3.89
N LYS A 20 5.72 -6.25 -2.58
CA LYS A 20 7.01 -6.20 -1.89
C LYS A 20 7.98 -7.28 -2.37
N LEU A 21 7.54 -8.53 -2.46
CA LEU A 21 8.35 -9.65 -2.96
C LEU A 21 8.75 -9.45 -4.42
N SER A 22 7.83 -9.00 -5.26
CA SER A 22 8.11 -8.74 -6.67
C SER A 22 9.13 -7.63 -6.85
N TYR A 23 9.02 -6.59 -6.05
CA TYR A 23 10.00 -5.50 -6.05
C TYR A 23 11.38 -5.98 -5.59
N CYS A 24 11.45 -6.76 -4.51
CA CYS A 24 12.72 -7.33 -4.03
C CYS A 24 13.38 -8.26 -5.06
N SER A 25 12.57 -8.98 -5.84
CA SER A 25 13.03 -9.87 -6.91
C SER A 25 13.36 -9.14 -8.21
N LYS A 26 13.26 -7.81 -8.25
CA LYS A 26 13.51 -6.95 -9.42
C LYS A 26 12.68 -7.35 -10.65
N ILE A 27 11.43 -7.72 -10.44
CA ILE A 27 10.49 -8.05 -11.52
C ILE A 27 9.94 -6.73 -12.08
N GLU A 28 9.93 -6.57 -13.40
CA GLU A 28 9.51 -5.32 -14.05
C GLU A 28 8.00 -5.10 -13.98
N TYR A 29 7.23 -6.17 -14.09
CA TYR A 29 5.78 -6.14 -14.03
C TYR A 29 5.21 -7.45 -13.51
N ILE A 30 4.02 -7.39 -12.93
CA ILE A 30 3.27 -8.56 -12.44
C ILE A 30 1.81 -8.49 -12.89
N TYR A 31 1.22 -9.65 -13.07
CA TYR A 31 -0.23 -9.80 -13.27
C TYR A 31 -0.88 -10.18 -11.96
N LEU A 32 -1.92 -9.45 -11.60
CA LEU A 32 -2.74 -9.73 -10.43
C LEU A 32 -4.21 -9.73 -10.82
N GLN A 33 -4.95 -10.62 -10.22
CA GLN A 33 -6.39 -10.50 -10.19
C GLN A 33 -6.77 -9.43 -9.18
N ILE A 34 -7.77 -8.64 -9.44
CA ILE A 34 -8.10 -7.52 -8.58
C ILE A 34 -9.46 -7.65 -7.95
N VAL A 35 -9.53 -7.25 -6.70
CA VAL A 35 -10.76 -6.93 -5.98
C VAL A 35 -10.87 -5.42 -5.89
N LYS A 36 -12.09 -4.87 -5.99
CA LYS A 36 -12.33 -3.41 -5.97
C LYS A 36 -11.63 -2.69 -4.81
N LYS A 37 -11.52 -3.34 -3.64
CA LYS A 37 -10.82 -2.80 -2.46
C LYS A 37 -9.33 -2.53 -2.71
N ASN A 38 -8.69 -3.34 -3.54
CA ASN A 38 -7.26 -3.24 -3.81
C ASN A 38 -6.91 -2.09 -4.77
N LEU A 39 -7.87 -1.60 -5.55
CA LEU A 39 -7.67 -0.46 -6.45
C LEU A 39 -7.31 0.81 -5.70
N ILE A 40 -7.88 1.02 -4.54
CA ILE A 40 -7.61 2.19 -3.70
C ILE A 40 -6.14 2.16 -3.26
N ILE A 41 -5.67 1.00 -2.83
CA ILE A 41 -4.26 0.81 -2.42
C ILE A 41 -3.31 1.08 -3.59
N LEU A 42 -3.62 0.57 -4.78
CA LEU A 42 -2.81 0.79 -5.98
C LEU A 42 -2.77 2.26 -6.38
N LYS A 43 -3.89 2.98 -6.28
CA LYS A 43 -3.94 4.42 -6.53
C LYS A 43 -3.06 5.19 -5.54
N ILE A 44 -3.09 4.82 -4.26
CA ILE A 44 -2.24 5.41 -3.23
C ILE A 44 -0.77 5.14 -3.53
N LEU A 45 -0.41 3.90 -3.82
CA LEU A 45 0.98 3.52 -4.14
C LEU A 45 1.50 4.24 -5.39
N LYS A 46 0.65 4.44 -6.40
CA LYS A 46 0.98 5.24 -7.57
C LYS A 46 1.18 6.72 -7.23
N LYS A 47 0.29 7.30 -6.42
CA LYS A 47 0.38 8.71 -5.97
C LYS A 47 1.71 9.00 -5.26
N TYR A 48 2.20 8.06 -4.46
CA TYR A 48 3.47 8.20 -3.75
C TYR A 48 4.69 7.65 -4.52
N ASN A 49 4.53 7.35 -5.81
CA ASN A 49 5.59 6.85 -6.69
C ASN A 49 6.24 5.53 -6.24
N PHE A 50 5.49 4.67 -5.57
CA PHE A 50 5.96 3.31 -5.24
C PHE A 50 5.82 2.34 -6.40
N ILE A 51 4.81 2.56 -7.25
CA ILE A 51 4.64 1.86 -8.52
C ILE A 51 4.65 2.88 -9.65
N ASN A 52 5.11 2.45 -10.81
CA ASN A 52 5.14 3.31 -11.97
C ASN A 52 3.72 3.53 -12.51
N ASN A 53 3.06 2.45 -12.85
CA ASN A 53 1.70 2.49 -13.38
C ASN A 53 1.00 1.14 -13.18
N PHE A 54 -0.30 1.12 -13.39
CA PHE A 54 -1.08 -0.10 -13.50
C PHE A 54 -2.14 0.07 -14.60
N LYS A 55 -2.45 -1.04 -15.28
CA LYS A 55 -3.43 -1.08 -16.36
C LYS A 55 -4.34 -2.28 -16.21
N PHE A 56 -5.61 -2.12 -16.57
CA PHE A 56 -6.55 -3.23 -16.67
C PHE A 56 -6.32 -3.98 -17.98
N ILE A 57 -6.20 -5.30 -17.91
CA ILE A 57 -6.19 -6.18 -19.07
C ILE A 57 -7.60 -6.71 -19.31
N SER A 58 -8.29 -7.04 -18.22
CA SER A 58 -9.69 -7.46 -18.21
C SER A 58 -10.36 -6.96 -16.93
N ASP A 59 -11.66 -7.21 -16.77
CA ASP A 59 -12.40 -6.78 -15.58
C ASP A 59 -11.85 -7.31 -14.26
N LYS A 60 -11.10 -8.40 -14.32
CA LYS A 60 -10.55 -9.08 -13.15
C LYS A 60 -9.02 -9.09 -13.08
N ILE A 61 -8.33 -8.74 -14.15
CA ILE A 61 -6.88 -8.85 -14.22
C ILE A 61 -6.26 -7.47 -14.47
N ILE A 62 -5.25 -7.16 -13.67
CA ILE A 62 -4.49 -5.94 -13.77
C ILE A 62 -3.01 -6.27 -13.92
N ILE A 63 -2.31 -5.45 -14.66
CA ILE A 63 -0.85 -5.46 -14.74
C ILE A 63 -0.30 -4.28 -13.96
N ILE A 64 0.68 -4.51 -13.12
CA ILE A 64 1.37 -3.51 -12.31
C ILE A 64 2.80 -3.39 -12.80
N TYR A 65 3.22 -2.19 -13.14
CA TYR A 65 4.58 -1.87 -13.54
C TYR A 65 5.33 -1.24 -12.38
N PHE A 66 6.49 -1.77 -12.06
CA PHE A 66 7.35 -1.26 -10.99
C PHE A 66 8.29 -0.18 -11.49
N LEU A 67 8.59 0.76 -10.62
CA LEU A 67 9.59 1.80 -10.86
C LEU A 67 10.84 1.48 -10.04
N TYR A 68 11.91 1.12 -10.72
CA TYR A 68 13.21 0.92 -10.10
C TYR A 68 14.05 2.20 -10.22
N ARG A 69 14.22 2.90 -9.11
CA ARG A 69 15.16 4.01 -9.00
C ARG A 69 16.42 3.50 -8.31
N ASN A 70 17.59 3.85 -8.85
CA ASN A 70 18.90 3.42 -8.34
C ASN A 70 19.20 3.84 -6.89
N THR A 71 18.36 4.61 -6.26
CA THR A 71 18.73 5.35 -5.07
C THR A 71 18.16 4.84 -3.76
N LYS A 72 17.15 3.98 -3.67
CA LYS A 72 16.72 3.49 -2.34
C LYS A 72 15.79 2.27 -2.41
N LYS A 73 16.02 1.36 -1.47
CA LYS A 73 15.19 0.19 -1.11
C LYS A 73 13.85 0.62 -0.45
N ILE A 74 13.08 1.45 -1.11
CA ILE A 74 11.87 2.07 -0.57
C ILE A 74 10.84 1.01 -0.13
N TRP A 75 10.74 -0.10 -0.88
CA TRP A 75 9.78 -1.15 -0.63
C TRP A 75 10.09 -2.09 0.53
N LEU A 76 11.32 -2.11 1.00
CA LEU A 76 11.68 -2.94 2.17
C LEU A 76 10.99 -2.47 3.44
N ASN A 77 10.53 -1.24 3.44
CA ASN A 77 10.00 -0.57 4.62
C ASN A 77 8.47 -0.44 4.60
N LEU A 78 7.78 -1.18 3.74
CA LEU A 78 6.34 -1.25 3.77
C LEU A 78 5.89 -2.32 4.77
N LYS A 79 5.12 -1.95 5.77
CA LYS A 79 4.60 -2.84 6.80
C LYS A 79 3.08 -2.80 6.86
N LEU A 80 2.46 -3.96 6.67
CA LEU A 80 1.02 -4.12 6.86
C LEU A 80 0.73 -4.30 8.34
N MET A 81 -0.14 -3.46 8.90
CA MET A 81 -0.49 -3.47 10.32
C MET A 81 -1.90 -4.02 10.60
N TYR A 82 -2.77 -3.97 9.62
CA TYR A 82 -4.14 -4.43 9.76
C TYR A 82 -4.25 -5.94 9.61
N LYS A 83 -4.84 -6.59 10.60
CA LYS A 83 -5.32 -7.97 10.54
C LYS A 83 -6.78 -7.98 11.00
N SER A 84 -7.58 -8.89 10.47
CA SER A 84 -9.02 -8.97 10.81
C SER A 84 -9.29 -9.18 12.31
N SER A 85 -8.38 -9.87 13.02
CA SER A 85 -8.46 -10.13 14.45
C SER A 85 -7.71 -9.11 15.32
N HIS A 86 -6.78 -8.35 14.75
CA HIS A 86 -5.95 -7.37 15.46
C HIS A 86 -5.80 -6.10 14.63
N TYR A 87 -6.24 -4.98 15.17
CA TYR A 87 -6.07 -3.66 14.57
C TYR A 87 -5.75 -2.62 15.64
N PHE A 88 -5.02 -1.61 15.24
CA PHE A 88 -4.76 -0.44 16.06
C PHE A 88 -5.66 0.70 15.60
N TYR A 89 -6.49 1.21 16.47
CA TYR A 89 -7.24 2.42 16.22
C TYR A 89 -6.44 3.64 16.66
N LEU A 90 -6.26 4.58 15.76
CA LEU A 90 -5.58 5.85 16.03
C LEU A 90 -6.59 6.99 16.00
N ASP A 91 -6.78 7.62 17.13
CA ASP A 91 -7.52 8.86 17.21
C ASP A 91 -6.67 10.05 16.72
N THR A 92 -7.30 11.19 16.55
CA THR A 92 -6.62 12.40 16.05
C THR A 92 -5.53 12.89 16.98
N TYR A 93 -5.70 12.71 18.28
CA TYR A 93 -4.71 13.11 19.29
C TYR A 93 -3.43 12.26 19.17
N THR A 94 -3.59 10.95 19.11
CA THR A 94 -2.47 10.00 18.94
C THR A 94 -1.76 10.22 17.60
N LEU A 95 -2.50 10.47 16.52
CA LEU A 95 -1.94 10.79 15.22
C LEU A 95 -1.09 12.06 15.24
N ARG A 96 -1.53 13.12 15.93
CA ARG A 96 -0.75 14.35 16.08
C ARG A 96 0.56 14.10 16.80
N ARG A 97 0.56 13.25 17.83
CA ARG A 97 1.78 12.85 18.53
C ARG A 97 2.73 12.08 17.60
N PHE A 98 2.24 11.08 16.88
CA PHE A 98 3.06 10.34 15.92
C PHE A 98 3.62 11.24 14.84
N TYR A 99 2.82 12.13 14.27
CA TYR A 99 3.27 13.08 13.26
C TYR A 99 4.42 13.96 13.76
N LYS A 100 4.35 14.41 14.99
CA LYS A 100 5.39 15.25 15.60
C LYS A 100 6.72 14.52 15.77
N TYR A 101 6.68 13.23 16.13
CA TYR A 101 7.90 12.45 16.43
C TYR A 101 8.43 11.62 15.27
N GLU A 102 7.60 11.29 14.30
CA GLU A 102 7.94 10.36 13.21
C GLU A 102 7.73 10.98 11.81
N LEU A 103 8.38 12.09 11.56
CA LEU A 103 8.23 12.88 10.32
C LEU A 103 8.55 12.11 9.01
N LYS A 104 9.28 11.00 9.10
CA LYS A 104 9.71 10.22 7.93
C LYS A 104 8.76 9.06 7.58
N ARG A 105 7.75 8.80 8.40
CA ARG A 105 6.82 7.70 8.20
C ARG A 105 5.48 8.19 7.68
N LEU A 106 4.94 7.44 6.74
CA LEU A 106 3.59 7.66 6.23
C LEU A 106 2.67 6.60 6.80
N PHE A 107 1.64 7.02 7.50
CA PHE A 107 0.61 6.15 8.04
C PHE A 107 -0.64 6.24 7.18
N PHE A 108 -1.17 5.10 6.80
CA PHE A 108 -2.43 5.00 6.07
C PHE A 108 -3.49 4.40 6.98
N LEU A 109 -4.61 5.07 7.06
CA LEU A 109 -5.70 4.72 7.96
C LEU A 109 -6.91 4.25 7.16
N LEU A 110 -7.54 3.19 7.65
CA LEU A 110 -8.86 2.77 7.19
C LEU A 110 -9.91 3.50 8.00
N THR A 111 -10.66 4.36 7.33
CA THR A 111 -11.73 5.17 7.93
C THR A 111 -13.07 4.88 7.27
N ASP A 112 -14.15 5.41 7.82
CA ASP A 112 -15.50 5.32 7.23
C ASP A 112 -15.56 5.96 5.83
N ARG A 113 -14.64 6.86 5.53
CA ARG A 113 -14.51 7.53 4.22
C ARG A 113 -13.49 6.86 3.30
N GLY A 114 -13.04 5.65 3.62
CA GLY A 114 -12.06 4.90 2.88
C GLY A 114 -10.64 4.99 3.47
N ILE A 115 -9.65 4.64 2.67
CA ILE A 115 -8.24 4.67 3.06
C ILE A 115 -7.68 6.07 2.80
N ILE A 116 -7.19 6.70 3.85
CA ILE A 116 -6.60 8.04 3.78
C ILE A 116 -5.22 8.05 4.44
N ASP A 117 -4.37 8.97 4.03
CA ASP A 117 -3.08 9.21 4.68
C ASP A 117 -3.26 10.01 5.98
N HIS A 118 -2.27 9.96 6.85
CA HIS A 118 -2.34 10.64 8.14
C HIS A 118 -2.40 12.18 8.01
N HIS A 119 -1.82 12.77 6.96
CA HIS A 119 -1.91 14.21 6.73
C HIS A 119 -3.36 14.64 6.48
N LEU A 120 -4.05 13.90 5.63
CA LEU A 120 -5.46 14.17 5.33
C LEU A 120 -6.35 13.87 6.54
N ALA A 121 -6.04 12.81 7.28
CA ALA A 121 -6.75 12.46 8.52
C ALA A 121 -6.64 13.56 9.57
N LEU A 122 -5.47 14.13 9.77
CA LEU A 122 -5.24 15.25 10.68
C LEU A 122 -5.96 16.52 10.21
N LYS A 123 -5.91 16.81 8.91
CA LYS A 123 -6.59 17.98 8.34
C LYS A 123 -8.11 17.90 8.50
N LYS A 124 -8.68 16.71 8.39
CA LYS A 124 -10.12 16.48 8.53
C LYS A 124 -10.56 16.13 9.95
N ASN A 125 -9.64 16.02 10.90
CA ASN A 125 -9.91 15.55 12.27
C ASN A 125 -10.62 14.19 12.32
N ILE A 126 -10.17 13.23 11.53
CA ILE A 126 -10.74 11.89 11.44
C ILE A 126 -9.73 10.88 11.99
N GLY A 127 -10.16 10.05 12.91
CA GLY A 127 -9.42 8.87 13.36
C GLY A 127 -9.76 7.65 12.50
N GLY A 128 -8.97 6.60 12.61
CA GLY A 128 -9.21 5.35 11.90
C GLY A 128 -8.31 4.22 12.34
N LYS A 129 -8.54 3.05 11.75
CA LYS A 129 -7.71 1.87 11.97
C LYS A 129 -6.43 1.98 11.16
N LEU A 130 -5.30 1.75 11.79
CA LEU A 130 -4.02 1.74 11.09
C LEU A 130 -3.97 0.56 10.11
N TYR A 131 -3.81 0.86 8.82
CA TYR A 131 -3.83 -0.13 7.77
C TYR A 131 -2.42 -0.58 7.38
N PHE A 132 -1.59 0.34 6.94
CA PHE A 132 -0.18 0.07 6.65
C PHE A 132 0.68 1.30 6.88
N ILE A 133 1.97 1.07 7.01
CA ILE A 133 3.00 2.08 7.24
C ILE A 133 4.03 2.00 6.11
N LEU A 134 4.41 3.17 5.59
CA LEU A 134 5.56 3.35 4.71
C LEU A 134 6.65 4.11 5.47
N TYR A 135 7.84 3.56 5.49
CA TYR A 135 8.98 4.21 6.13
C TYR A 135 9.77 5.08 5.15
#